data_98a70018b7f165a88bd86026ce1a2072
#
_entry.id   98a70018b7f165a88bd86026ce1a2072
#
_cell.length_a   1.000
_cell.length_b   1.000
_cell.length_c   1.000
_cell.angle_alpha   90.00
_cell.angle_beta   90.00
_cell.angle_gamma   90.00
#
_symmetry.space_group_name_H-M   'P 1'
#
loop_
_entity.id
_entity.type
_entity.pdbx_description
1 polymer ?
#
loop_
_entity_poly.entity_id
_entity_poly.type
_entity_poly.pdbx_seq_one_letter_code
_entity_poly.pdbx_strand_id
1 'polypeptide(L)'
;MKTKLKIGDSVKILSGKDRGKVGRIASINRKKNKVIIESCNMVKKVIKARTPQEKGKIIDKEAAIDISNVMIFVKGISSRLGIRFENNEKIRYLKKNGQRI
;
A
#
# COMPACT_ATOMS: atom_id res chain seq x y z
N MET A 1 10.50 7.29 -9.36
CA MET A 1 10.98 6.99 -8.01
C MET A 1 10.78 5.51 -7.70
N LYS A 2 11.81 4.84 -7.23
CA LYS A 2 11.69 3.41 -6.86
C LYS A 2 11.21 3.30 -5.41
N THR A 3 10.11 2.58 -5.22
CA THR A 3 9.66 2.29 -3.86
C THR A 3 10.45 1.12 -3.26
N LYS A 4 10.68 1.19 -1.96
CA LYS A 4 11.30 0.09 -1.19
C LYS A 4 10.25 -0.86 -0.62
N LEU A 5 8.97 -0.54 -0.77
CA LEU A 5 7.86 -1.38 -0.35
C LEU A 5 7.66 -2.54 -1.32
N LYS A 6 7.13 -3.64 -0.82
CA LYS A 6 6.83 -4.84 -1.61
C LYS A 6 5.40 -5.29 -1.35
N ILE A 7 4.83 -6.01 -2.32
CA ILE A 7 3.51 -6.63 -2.16
C ILE A 7 3.55 -7.58 -0.96
N GLY A 8 2.53 -7.50 -0.12
CA GLY A 8 2.43 -8.28 1.12
C GLY A 8 2.99 -7.59 2.36
N ASP A 9 3.68 -6.45 2.20
CA ASP A 9 4.15 -5.68 3.35
C ASP A 9 2.97 -5.11 4.14
N SER A 10 3.07 -5.15 5.48
CA SER A 10 2.13 -4.44 6.35
C SER A 10 2.53 -2.98 6.41
N VAL A 11 1.58 -2.09 6.18
CA VAL A 11 1.81 -0.64 6.20
C VAL A 11 0.73 0.06 7.01
N LYS A 12 1.06 1.24 7.52
CA LYS A 12 0.12 2.12 8.21
C LYS A 12 -0.17 3.33 7.34
N ILE A 13 -1.43 3.68 7.24
CA ILE A 13 -1.89 4.83 6.47
C ILE A 13 -1.73 6.10 7.31
N LEU A 14 -1.07 7.11 6.75
CA LEU A 14 -0.69 8.34 7.46
C LEU A 14 -1.69 9.47 7.30
N SER A 15 -2.52 9.46 6.25
CA SER A 15 -3.43 10.56 5.97
C SER A 15 -4.68 10.08 5.24
N GLY A 16 -5.69 10.95 5.18
CA GLY A 16 -6.95 10.65 4.51
C GLY A 16 -7.98 10.03 5.44
N LYS A 17 -9.06 9.52 4.86
CA LYS A 17 -10.17 8.95 5.63
C LYS A 17 -9.81 7.71 6.44
N ASP A 18 -8.80 6.97 6.00
CA ASP A 18 -8.36 5.73 6.66
C ASP A 18 -7.09 5.92 7.49
N ARG A 19 -6.78 7.15 7.84
CA ARG A 19 -5.62 7.49 8.67
C ARG A 19 -5.57 6.61 9.92
N GLY A 20 -4.40 6.01 10.16
CA GLY A 20 -4.16 5.15 11.30
C GLY A 20 -4.49 3.68 11.08
N LYS A 21 -5.15 3.33 9.99
CA LYS A 21 -5.40 1.92 9.67
C LYS A 21 -4.13 1.23 9.19
N VAL A 22 -4.04 -0.06 9.50
CA VAL A 22 -2.94 -0.94 9.08
C VAL A 22 -3.51 -1.98 8.12
N GLY A 23 -2.80 -2.24 7.05
CA GLY A 23 -3.20 -3.26 6.08
C GLY A 23 -2.01 -3.74 5.29
N ARG A 24 -2.24 -4.76 4.46
CA ARG A 24 -1.22 -5.31 3.58
C ARG A 24 -1.32 -4.69 2.19
N ILE A 25 -0.17 -4.49 1.56
CA ILE A 25 -0.12 -4.03 0.18
C ILE A 25 -0.57 -5.16 -0.73
N ALA A 26 -1.66 -4.91 -1.47
CA ALA A 26 -2.19 -5.85 -2.47
C ALA A 26 -1.54 -5.66 -3.84
N SER A 27 -1.24 -4.42 -4.22
CA SER A 27 -0.54 -4.14 -5.47
C SER A 27 0.21 -2.82 -5.40
N ILE A 28 1.19 -2.65 -6.28
CA ILE A 28 2.03 -1.44 -6.36
C ILE A 28 2.07 -0.99 -7.82
N ASN A 29 1.72 0.29 -8.05
CA ASN A 29 1.92 0.94 -9.34
C ASN A 29 3.14 1.86 -9.24
N ARG A 30 4.29 1.37 -9.68
CA ARG A 30 5.56 2.09 -9.56
C ARG A 30 5.64 3.32 -10.46
N LYS A 31 4.93 3.30 -11.59
CA LYS A 31 4.91 4.44 -12.49
C LYS A 31 4.19 5.64 -11.88
N LYS A 32 3.09 5.39 -11.19
CA LYS A 32 2.27 6.44 -10.56
C LYS A 32 2.61 6.66 -9.08
N ASN A 33 3.52 5.89 -8.52
CA ASN A 33 3.88 5.92 -7.09
C ASN A 33 2.67 5.73 -6.19
N LYS A 34 1.85 4.74 -6.51
CA LYS A 34 0.64 4.43 -5.76
C LYS A 34 0.59 2.98 -5.35
N VAL A 35 -0.08 2.71 -4.22
CA VAL A 35 -0.28 1.37 -3.70
C VAL A 35 -1.77 1.14 -3.44
N ILE A 36 -2.19 -0.11 -3.56
CA ILE A 36 -3.51 -0.56 -3.14
C ILE A 36 -3.32 -1.42 -1.90
N ILE A 37 -4.03 -1.06 -0.84
CA ILE A 37 -3.95 -1.75 0.45
C ILE A 37 -5.26 -2.51 0.66
N GLU A 38 -5.16 -3.76 1.06
CA GLU A 38 -6.32 -4.63 1.28
C GLU A 38 -7.31 -3.98 2.26
N SER A 39 -8.57 -3.92 1.86
CA SER A 39 -9.71 -3.42 2.66
C SER A 39 -9.58 -1.97 3.11
N CYS A 40 -8.67 -1.20 2.52
CA CYS A 40 -8.47 0.21 2.84
C CYS A 40 -8.78 1.10 1.65
N ASN A 41 -9.10 2.37 1.95
CA ASN A 41 -9.47 3.38 0.94
C ASN A 41 -10.57 2.88 0.01
N MET A 42 -11.60 2.28 0.60
CA MET A 42 -12.72 1.70 -0.15
C MET A 42 -13.56 2.79 -0.80
N VAL A 43 -13.84 2.62 -2.07
CA VAL A 43 -14.70 3.50 -2.84
C VAL A 43 -15.75 2.67 -3.58
N LYS A 44 -16.88 3.29 -3.88
CA LYS A 44 -17.90 2.66 -4.70
C LYS A 44 -17.62 2.93 -6.16
N LYS A 45 -17.54 1.86 -6.94
CA LYS A 45 -17.34 1.95 -8.38
C LYS A 45 -18.59 1.48 -9.11
N VAL A 46 -19.08 2.31 -10.02
CA VAL A 46 -20.22 1.96 -10.87
C VAL A 46 -19.67 1.23 -12.10
N ILE A 47 -20.15 0.03 -12.32
CA ILE A 47 -19.88 -0.74 -13.54
C ILE A 47 -21.09 -0.62 -14.43
N LYS A 48 -20.90 0.05 -15.59
CA LYS A 48 -21.96 0.21 -16.57
C LYS A 48 -22.26 -1.11 -17.28
N ALA A 49 -23.55 -1.32 -17.60
CA ALA A 49 -23.95 -2.44 -18.43
C ALA A 49 -23.29 -2.36 -19.80
N ARG A 50 -22.74 -3.49 -20.29
CA ARG A 50 -22.10 -3.57 -21.60
C ARG A 50 -23.07 -3.91 -22.71
N THR A 51 -24.21 -4.55 -22.36
CA THR A 51 -25.25 -4.94 -23.30
C THR A 51 -26.61 -4.52 -22.73
N PRO A 52 -27.65 -4.41 -23.57
CA PRO A 52 -29.00 -4.08 -23.08
C PRO A 52 -29.58 -5.09 -22.09
N GLN A 53 -29.05 -6.32 -22.08
CA GLN A 53 -29.50 -7.38 -21.19
C GLN A 53 -28.79 -7.39 -19.85
N GLU A 54 -27.68 -6.68 -19.71
CA GLU A 54 -26.93 -6.59 -18.47
C GLU A 54 -27.42 -5.41 -17.64
N LYS A 55 -27.42 -5.59 -16.33
CA LYS A 55 -27.67 -4.49 -15.39
C LYS A 55 -26.33 -3.92 -14.92
N GLY A 56 -26.26 -2.60 -14.80
CA GLY A 56 -25.13 -1.97 -14.13
C GLY A 56 -24.99 -2.42 -12.68
N LYS A 57 -23.78 -2.39 -12.16
CA LYS A 57 -23.46 -2.80 -10.78
C LYS A 57 -22.73 -1.69 -10.05
N ILE A 58 -22.94 -1.63 -8.74
CA ILE A 58 -22.14 -0.82 -7.84
C ILE A 58 -21.35 -1.79 -6.98
N ILE A 59 -20.02 -1.69 -7.03
CA ILE A 59 -19.12 -2.54 -6.23
C ILE A 59 -18.24 -1.68 -5.33
N ASP A 60 -17.86 -2.23 -4.19
CA ASP A 60 -16.84 -1.64 -3.34
C ASP A 60 -15.47 -2.09 -3.84
N LYS A 61 -14.56 -1.15 -4.01
CA LYS A 61 -13.22 -1.42 -4.50
C LYS A 61 -12.20 -0.57 -3.77
N GLU A 62 -11.03 -1.11 -3.52
CA GLU A 62 -9.92 -0.36 -2.95
C GLU A 62 -9.39 0.63 -3.99
N ALA A 63 -9.31 1.90 -3.63
CA ALA A 63 -8.65 2.91 -4.44
C ALA A 63 -7.17 3.01 -4.08
N ALA A 64 -6.36 3.44 -5.03
CA ALA A 64 -4.92 3.59 -4.82
C ALA A 64 -4.62 4.74 -3.85
N ILE A 65 -3.56 4.56 -3.05
CA ILE A 65 -3.06 5.54 -2.10
C ILE A 65 -1.64 5.91 -2.52
N ASP A 66 -1.28 7.19 -2.42
CA ASP A 66 0.06 7.64 -2.72
C ASP A 66 1.06 6.99 -1.77
N ILE A 67 2.21 6.55 -2.29
CA ILE A 67 3.25 5.87 -1.51
C ILE A 67 3.75 6.76 -0.36
N SER A 68 3.77 8.08 -0.53
CA SER A 68 4.18 9.00 0.53
C SER A 68 3.24 9.00 1.74
N ASN A 69 2.02 8.50 1.58
CA ASN A 69 1.00 8.46 2.62
C ASN A 69 0.96 7.16 3.41
N VAL A 70 1.93 6.30 3.23
CA VAL A 70 2.03 5.04 3.97
C VAL A 70 3.44 4.85 4.54
N MET A 71 3.52 4.14 5.66
CA MET A 71 4.78 3.70 6.27
C MET A 71 4.72 2.20 6.52
N ILE A 72 5.88 1.53 6.41
CA ILE A 72 5.97 0.13 6.83
C ILE A 72 5.59 0.01 8.31
N PHE A 73 4.85 -1.04 8.66
CA PHE A 73 4.42 -1.29 10.03
C PHE A 73 4.83 -2.71 10.42
N VAL A 74 5.80 -2.83 11.34
CA VAL A 74 6.36 -4.12 11.76
C VAL A 74 6.43 -4.15 13.28
N LYS A 75 5.84 -5.17 13.89
CA LYS A 75 5.88 -5.39 15.35
C LYS A 75 5.49 -4.14 16.16
N GLY A 76 4.44 -3.45 15.72
CA GLY A 76 3.95 -2.25 16.39
C GLY A 76 4.71 -0.97 16.08
N ILE A 77 5.71 -1.01 15.19
CA ILE A 77 6.54 0.14 14.83
C ILE A 77 6.25 0.57 13.41
N SER A 78 5.88 1.84 13.22
CA SER A 78 5.78 2.43 11.89
C SER A 78 7.04 3.25 11.60
N SER A 79 7.61 3.06 10.41
CA SER A 79 8.87 3.67 10.04
C SER A 79 9.00 3.80 8.53
N ARG A 80 9.89 4.67 8.09
CA ARG A 80 10.38 4.67 6.70
C ARG A 80 11.38 3.54 6.53
N LEU A 81 11.51 3.08 5.29
CA LEU A 81 12.46 2.03 4.94
C LEU A 81 13.76 2.61 4.42
N GLY A 82 14.88 2.00 4.82
CA GLY A 82 16.17 2.20 4.22
C GLY A 82 16.66 0.92 3.56
N ILE A 83 17.67 1.07 2.72
CA ILE A 83 18.37 -0.05 2.07
C ILE A 83 19.82 0.01 2.46
N ARG A 84 20.38 -1.13 2.88
CA ARG A 84 21.81 -1.27 3.12
C ARG A 84 22.28 -2.64 2.62
N PHE A 85 23.58 -2.79 2.49
CA PHE A 85 24.19 -4.05 2.05
C PHE A 85 24.89 -4.70 3.25
N GLU A 86 24.57 -5.98 3.46
CA GLU A 86 25.23 -6.82 4.45
C GLU A 86 25.64 -8.12 3.76
N ASN A 87 26.90 -8.52 3.89
CA ASN A 87 27.43 -9.74 3.26
C ASN A 87 27.11 -9.84 1.77
N ASN A 88 27.24 -8.72 1.05
CA ASN A 88 26.92 -8.59 -0.37
C ASN A 88 25.41 -8.77 -0.70
N GLU A 89 24.57 -8.79 0.30
CA GLU A 89 23.10 -8.85 0.11
C GLU A 89 22.45 -7.51 0.41
N LYS A 90 21.46 -7.17 -0.42
CA LYS A 90 20.67 -5.97 -0.24
C LYS A 90 19.56 -6.25 0.76
N ILE A 91 19.54 -5.53 1.88
CA ILE A 91 18.51 -5.70 2.90
C ILE A 91 17.71 -4.42 3.11
N ARG A 92 16.48 -4.60 3.56
CA ARG A 92 15.63 -3.49 3.99
C ARG A 92 15.72 -3.37 5.52
N TYR A 93 15.70 -2.15 6.02
CA TYR A 93 15.70 -1.90 7.46
C TYR A 93 14.78 -0.75 7.82
N LEU A 94 14.34 -0.70 9.08
CA LEU A 94 13.52 0.39 9.59
C LEU A 94 14.44 1.56 9.96
N LYS A 95 14.23 2.73 9.35
CA LYS A 95 15.06 3.90 9.66
C LYS A 95 14.90 4.38 11.09
N LYS A 96 13.75 4.11 11.72
CA LYS A 96 13.46 4.55 13.07
C LYS A 96 14.37 3.90 14.12
N ASN A 97 14.68 2.62 13.95
CA ASN A 97 15.48 1.87 14.93
C ASN A 97 16.61 1.03 14.34
N GLY A 98 16.79 1.07 13.02
CA GLY A 98 17.82 0.31 12.33
C GLY A 98 17.55 -1.19 12.21
N GLN A 99 16.40 -1.66 12.63
CA GLN A 99 16.07 -3.08 12.62
C GLN A 99 15.86 -3.61 11.21
N ARG A 100 16.52 -4.73 10.91
CA ARG A 100 16.33 -5.46 9.65
C ARG A 100 14.96 -6.12 9.60
N ILE A 101 14.34 -6.08 8.42
CA ILE A 101 13.07 -6.76 8.19
C ILE A 101 13.15 -7.79 7.07
#